data_14dc5abaac8894bca6d663118a2979a9
#
_entry.id   14dc5abaac8894bca6d663118a2979a9
#
_cell.length_a   1.000
_cell.length_b   1.000
_cell.length_c   1.000
_cell.angle_alpha   90.00
_cell.angle_beta   90.00
_cell.angle_gamma   90.00
#
_symmetry.space_group_name_H-M   'P 1'
#
loop_
_entity.id
_entity.type
_entity.pdbx_description
1 polymer ?
#
loop_
_entity_poly.entity_id
_entity_poly.type
_entity_poly.pdbx_seq_one_letter_code
_entity_poly.pdbx_strand_id
1 'polypeptide(L)'
;MCIRDSRSTVVRKFDKSLATIPNFQFAEKAVVNQSETSNRRIEWIIGLEYKTTSQKLEQIRNEILEFIKKDQDFVISASTPCAVNLNQFSASSIDILIRCYTKTNSYYEWLKVKDKFVIKIKQIVESADASFAFPSQSIYLEKFEK
;
A
#
# COMPACT_ATOMS: atom_id res chain seq x y z
N MET A 1 24.68 11.32 -4.14
CA MET A 1 25.88 12.12 -3.81
C MET A 1 25.44 13.56 -3.63
N CYS A 2 25.60 14.12 -2.44
CA CYS A 2 25.31 15.53 -2.15
C CYS A 2 26.64 16.28 -2.08
N ILE A 3 26.77 17.35 -2.87
CA ILE A 3 27.91 18.25 -2.77
C ILE A 3 27.42 19.43 -1.95
N ARG A 4 28.04 19.65 -0.81
CA ARG A 4 27.69 20.71 0.14
C ARG A 4 28.64 21.89 -0.05
N ASP A 5 28.09 23.01 -0.46
CA ASP A 5 28.79 24.30 -0.47
C ASP A 5 28.28 25.16 0.70
N SER A 6 28.97 26.23 1.03
CA SER A 6 28.64 27.13 2.15
C SER A 6 27.24 27.74 2.08
N ARG A 7 26.67 27.89 0.88
CA ARG A 7 25.36 28.53 0.62
C ARG A 7 24.30 27.62 0.01
N SER A 8 24.70 26.51 -0.61
CA SER A 8 23.78 25.61 -1.30
C SER A 8 24.19 24.15 -1.18
N THR A 9 23.20 23.28 -1.31
CA THR A 9 23.38 21.82 -1.35
C THR A 9 22.86 21.31 -2.69
N VAL A 10 23.67 20.54 -3.42
CA VAL A 10 23.25 19.90 -4.68
C VAL A 10 22.74 18.50 -4.39
N VAL A 11 21.49 18.27 -4.72
CA VAL A 11 20.80 16.98 -4.50
C VAL A 11 20.52 16.34 -5.85
N ARG A 12 20.89 15.07 -6.00
CA ARG A 12 20.54 14.27 -7.18
C ARG A 12 19.16 13.65 -6.98
N LYS A 13 18.22 14.01 -7.85
CA LYS A 13 16.85 13.46 -7.87
C LYS A 13 16.82 12.02 -8.41
N PHE A 14 15.66 11.37 -8.30
CA PHE A 14 15.45 10.02 -8.85
C PHE A 14 15.55 9.95 -10.37
N ASP A 15 15.17 11.01 -11.08
CA ASP A 15 15.32 11.18 -12.53
C ASP A 15 16.77 11.48 -12.94
N LYS A 16 17.71 11.46 -11.96
CA LYS A 16 19.15 11.78 -12.09
C LYS A 16 19.47 13.25 -12.38
N SER A 17 18.49 14.13 -12.48
CA SER A 17 18.71 15.58 -12.54
C SER A 17 19.34 16.10 -11.24
N LEU A 18 20.06 17.21 -11.35
CA LEU A 18 20.66 17.89 -10.20
C LEU A 18 19.80 19.08 -9.80
N ALA A 19 19.39 19.12 -8.55
CA ALA A 19 18.71 20.26 -7.96
C ALA A 19 19.65 20.98 -6.99
N THR A 20 19.89 22.24 -7.21
CA THR A 20 20.65 23.11 -6.27
C THR A 20 19.66 23.79 -5.34
N ILE A 21 19.75 23.50 -4.05
CA ILE A 21 18.85 23.98 -3.02
C ILE A 21 19.62 24.88 -2.07
N PRO A 22 19.21 26.15 -1.87
CA PRO A 22 19.80 27.03 -0.88
C PRO A 22 19.70 26.44 0.53
N ASN A 23 20.79 26.52 1.32
CA ASN A 23 20.86 25.87 2.63
C ASN A 23 19.83 26.40 3.64
N PHE A 24 19.38 27.65 3.51
CA PHE A 24 18.34 28.20 4.39
C PHE A 24 17.01 27.44 4.29
N GLN A 25 16.67 26.87 3.11
CA GLN A 25 15.45 26.07 2.95
C GLN A 25 15.45 24.79 3.79
N PHE A 26 16.63 24.22 4.06
CA PHE A 26 16.77 23.07 4.95
C PHE A 26 16.60 23.43 6.43
N ALA A 27 16.82 24.70 6.80
CA ALA A 27 16.61 25.17 8.16
C ALA A 27 15.14 25.46 8.47
N GLU A 28 14.35 25.81 7.44
CA GLU A 28 12.95 26.20 7.59
C GLU A 28 11.96 25.05 7.39
N LYS A 29 12.36 23.98 6.73
CA LYS A 29 11.49 22.86 6.35
C LYS A 29 12.00 21.53 6.90
N ALA A 30 11.08 20.66 7.28
CA ALA A 30 11.42 19.28 7.62
C ALA A 30 12.00 18.57 6.38
N VAL A 31 13.17 17.98 6.55
CA VAL A 31 13.85 17.20 5.51
C VAL A 31 13.74 15.72 5.83
N VAL A 32 13.18 14.95 4.90
CA VAL A 32 13.06 13.49 5.03
C VAL A 32 14.17 12.82 4.24
N ASN A 33 15.05 12.11 4.94
CA ASN A 33 16.07 11.29 4.31
C ASN A 33 15.56 9.87 4.03
N GLN A 34 15.09 9.63 2.82
CA GLN A 34 14.58 8.32 2.43
C GLN A 34 15.66 7.25 2.26
N SER A 35 16.93 7.64 2.18
CA SER A 35 18.04 6.68 2.05
C SER A 35 18.34 5.94 3.36
N GLU A 36 17.92 6.49 4.49
CA GLU A 36 18.08 5.88 5.82
C GLU A 36 16.86 5.03 6.25
N THR A 37 15.90 4.85 5.35
CA THR A 37 14.76 4.00 5.62
C THR A 37 15.22 2.55 5.78
N SER A 38 15.02 1.96 6.96
CA SER A 38 15.37 0.57 7.25
C SER A 38 14.41 -0.44 6.63
N ASN A 39 13.12 -0.10 6.64
CA ASN A 39 12.04 -0.96 6.14
C ASN A 39 11.08 -0.13 5.30
N ARG A 40 10.58 -0.67 4.19
CA ARG A 40 9.61 0.01 3.36
C ARG A 40 8.20 -0.44 3.69
N ARG A 41 7.29 0.52 3.91
CA ARG A 41 5.89 0.25 4.16
C ARG A 41 5.15 -0.07 2.87
N ILE A 42 4.27 -1.07 2.94
CA ILE A 42 3.21 -1.34 1.98
C ILE A 42 1.91 -1.04 2.71
N GLU A 43 1.09 -0.18 2.12
CA GLU A 43 -0.23 0.15 2.64
C GLU A 43 -1.21 0.17 1.48
N TRP A 44 -2.20 -0.72 1.54
CA TRP A 44 -3.23 -0.87 0.51
C TRP A 44 -4.60 -0.98 1.14
N ILE A 45 -5.57 -0.53 0.38
CA ILE A 45 -6.98 -0.76 0.63
C ILE A 45 -7.49 -1.60 -0.53
N ILE A 46 -8.01 -2.78 -0.24
CA ILE A 46 -8.66 -3.66 -1.21
C ILE A 46 -10.16 -3.68 -0.95
N GLY A 47 -10.95 -3.40 -1.98
CA GLY A 47 -12.40 -3.43 -1.91
C GLY A 47 -12.95 -4.76 -2.37
N LEU A 48 -13.79 -5.41 -1.57
CA LEU A 48 -14.53 -6.63 -1.91
C LEU A 48 -15.99 -6.32 -2.10
N GLU A 49 -16.69 -7.11 -2.94
CA GLU A 49 -18.12 -6.91 -3.22
C GLU A 49 -18.97 -7.12 -1.96
N TYR A 50 -20.05 -6.37 -1.83
CA TYR A 50 -21.01 -6.48 -0.72
C TYR A 50 -21.68 -7.85 -0.58
N LYS A 51 -21.77 -8.63 -1.67
CA LYS A 51 -22.28 -10.00 -1.62
C LYS A 51 -21.36 -11.01 -0.94
N THR A 52 -20.10 -10.61 -0.64
CA THR A 52 -19.15 -11.45 0.09
C THR A 52 -19.62 -11.64 1.53
N THR A 53 -19.79 -12.88 1.95
CA THR A 53 -20.27 -13.19 3.31
C THR A 53 -19.23 -12.82 4.37
N SER A 54 -19.66 -12.55 5.60
CA SER A 54 -18.76 -12.24 6.72
C SER A 54 -17.71 -13.32 6.98
N GLN A 55 -18.08 -14.59 6.83
CA GLN A 55 -17.16 -15.72 6.98
C GLN A 55 -16.04 -15.69 5.93
N LYS A 56 -16.36 -15.40 4.66
CA LYS A 56 -15.36 -15.24 3.59
C LYS A 56 -14.46 -14.02 3.85
N LEU A 57 -15.01 -12.91 4.33
CA LEU A 57 -14.21 -11.73 4.69
C LEU A 57 -13.20 -12.04 5.79
N GLU A 58 -13.61 -12.78 6.83
CA GLU A 58 -12.72 -13.22 7.89
C GLU A 58 -11.66 -14.21 7.39
N GLN A 59 -12.04 -15.14 6.53
CA GLN A 59 -11.12 -16.08 5.91
C GLN A 59 -10.04 -15.34 5.11
N ILE A 60 -10.43 -14.46 4.20
CA ILE A 60 -9.50 -13.66 3.36
C ILE A 60 -8.56 -12.86 4.24
N ARG A 61 -9.07 -12.15 5.24
CA ARG A 61 -8.26 -11.39 6.19
C ARG A 61 -7.23 -12.28 6.89
N ASN A 62 -7.64 -13.43 7.39
CA ASN A 62 -6.77 -14.35 8.12
C ASN A 62 -5.70 -14.96 7.21
N GLU A 63 -6.06 -15.38 6.00
CA GLU A 63 -5.12 -15.93 5.03
C GLU A 63 -4.07 -14.90 4.60
N ILE A 64 -4.45 -13.65 4.38
CA ILE A 64 -3.50 -12.56 4.08
C ILE A 64 -2.56 -12.35 5.27
N LEU A 65 -3.09 -12.31 6.50
CA LEU A 65 -2.29 -12.12 7.70
C LEU A 65 -1.30 -13.28 7.92
N GLU A 66 -1.75 -14.52 7.71
CA GLU A 66 -0.88 -15.71 7.80
C GLU A 66 0.22 -15.68 6.74
N PHE A 67 -0.11 -15.30 5.51
CA PHE A 67 0.88 -15.15 4.46
C PHE A 67 1.97 -14.17 4.86
N ILE A 68 1.60 -12.96 5.33
CA ILE A 68 2.58 -11.96 5.78
C ILE A 68 3.46 -12.49 6.92
N LYS A 69 2.88 -13.28 7.86
CA LYS A 69 3.63 -13.86 8.98
C LYS A 69 4.61 -14.96 8.57
N LYS A 70 4.27 -15.74 7.55
CA LYS A 70 5.06 -16.89 7.07
C LYS A 70 6.14 -16.49 6.07
N ASP A 71 5.92 -15.43 5.30
CA ASP A 71 6.82 -15.00 4.24
C ASP A 71 8.02 -14.24 4.81
N GLN A 72 9.23 -14.62 4.35
CA GLN A 72 10.49 -14.07 4.85
C GLN A 72 10.76 -12.63 4.37
N ASP A 73 10.04 -12.17 3.37
CA ASP A 73 10.20 -10.82 2.80
C ASP A 73 9.61 -9.73 3.69
N PHE A 74 8.75 -10.11 4.64
CA PHE A 74 8.12 -9.20 5.58
C PHE A 74 8.79 -9.22 6.95
N VAL A 75 8.67 -8.10 7.66
CA VAL A 75 9.14 -7.96 9.04
C VAL A 75 7.98 -7.54 9.94
N ILE A 76 7.86 -8.21 11.07
CA ILE A 76 6.87 -7.89 12.10
C ILE A 76 7.61 -7.71 13.42
N SER A 77 7.55 -6.50 13.97
CA SER A 77 8.12 -6.16 15.26
C SER A 77 7.26 -5.09 15.94
N ALA A 78 7.61 -4.70 17.15
CA ALA A 78 6.92 -3.61 17.85
C ALA A 78 7.02 -2.27 17.08
N SER A 79 8.11 -2.03 16.35
CA SER A 79 8.32 -0.84 15.53
C SER A 79 7.73 -0.95 14.11
N THR A 80 7.44 -2.18 13.64
CA THR A 80 6.90 -2.47 12.31
C THR A 80 5.65 -3.35 12.43
N PRO A 81 4.55 -2.82 12.98
CA PRO A 81 3.33 -3.60 13.18
C PRO A 81 2.68 -3.97 11.84
N CYS A 82 2.18 -5.20 11.76
CA CYS A 82 1.36 -5.65 10.65
C CYS A 82 -0.11 -5.50 11.02
N ALA A 83 -0.91 -4.93 10.11
CA ALA A 83 -2.34 -4.79 10.27
C ALA A 83 -3.05 -5.26 9.00
N VAL A 84 -3.99 -6.17 9.15
CA VAL A 84 -4.94 -6.59 8.11
C VAL A 84 -6.32 -6.58 8.73
N ASN A 85 -7.10 -5.54 8.44
CA ASN A 85 -8.38 -5.31 9.10
C ASN A 85 -9.45 -4.88 8.11
N LEU A 86 -10.70 -5.27 8.38
CA LEU A 86 -11.85 -4.64 7.76
C LEU A 86 -11.87 -3.18 8.21
N ASN A 87 -11.88 -2.26 7.25
CA ASN A 87 -11.66 -0.84 7.53
C ASN A 87 -12.97 -0.05 7.52
N GLN A 88 -13.72 -0.16 6.43
CA GLN A 88 -14.96 0.61 6.25
C GLN A 88 -15.84 0.01 5.17
N PHE A 89 -17.08 0.46 5.15
CA PHE A 89 -18.03 0.26 4.04
C PHE A 89 -17.94 1.47 3.11
N SER A 90 -17.47 1.26 1.89
CA SER A 90 -17.41 2.27 0.84
C SER A 90 -18.64 2.21 -0.06
N ALA A 91 -18.78 3.13 -1.02
CA ALA A 91 -19.98 3.24 -1.87
C ALA A 91 -20.31 1.93 -2.63
N SER A 92 -19.33 1.15 -3.03
CA SER A 92 -19.49 -0.09 -3.80
C SER A 92 -18.69 -1.27 -3.26
N SER A 93 -18.02 -1.12 -2.11
CA SER A 93 -17.10 -2.12 -1.57
C SER A 93 -17.07 -2.19 -0.06
N ILE A 94 -16.69 -3.36 0.44
CA ILE A 94 -16.23 -3.55 1.82
C ILE A 94 -14.71 -3.52 1.77
N ASP A 95 -14.10 -2.57 2.44
CA ASP A 95 -12.69 -2.27 2.34
C ASP A 95 -11.87 -3.01 3.41
N ILE A 96 -10.82 -3.69 2.99
CA ILE A 96 -9.80 -4.28 3.86
C ILE A 96 -8.54 -3.44 3.77
N LEU A 97 -8.10 -2.88 4.90
CA LEU A 97 -6.81 -2.22 5.04
C LEU A 97 -5.73 -3.26 5.28
N ILE A 98 -4.69 -3.21 4.46
CA ILE A 98 -3.47 -4.02 4.59
C ILE A 98 -2.32 -3.07 4.83
N ARG A 99 -1.64 -3.20 5.97
CA ARG A 99 -0.44 -2.45 6.30
C ARG A 99 0.64 -3.41 6.78
N CYS A 100 1.77 -3.43 6.09
CA CYS A 100 2.90 -4.27 6.44
C CYS A 100 4.23 -3.60 6.04
N TYR A 101 5.34 -4.15 6.52
CA TYR A 101 6.68 -3.64 6.24
C TYR A 101 7.54 -4.75 5.65
N THR A 102 8.35 -4.40 4.66
CA THR A 102 9.31 -5.30 4.05
C THR A 102 10.66 -5.21 4.74
N LYS A 103 11.44 -6.29 4.73
CA LYS A 103 12.81 -6.29 5.27
C LYS A 103 13.76 -5.45 4.44
N THR A 104 13.50 -5.33 3.14
CA THR A 104 14.41 -4.62 2.24
C THR A 104 14.19 -3.11 2.29
N ASN A 105 15.27 -2.36 2.22
CA ASN A 105 15.28 -0.92 1.99
C ASN A 105 15.46 -0.57 0.50
N SER A 106 15.87 -1.54 -0.33
CA SER A 106 16.03 -1.37 -1.77
C SER A 106 14.68 -1.15 -2.47
N TYR A 107 14.59 -0.11 -3.29
CA TYR A 107 13.36 0.21 -4.02
C TYR A 107 12.97 -0.88 -5.03
N TYR A 108 13.93 -1.43 -5.75
CA TYR A 108 13.67 -2.46 -6.76
C TYR A 108 13.27 -3.80 -6.16
N GLU A 109 13.88 -4.19 -5.05
CA GLU A 109 13.49 -5.39 -4.32
C GLU A 109 12.10 -5.24 -3.70
N TRP A 110 11.81 -4.06 -3.13
CA TRP A 110 10.48 -3.74 -2.62
C TRP A 110 9.41 -3.84 -3.71
N LEU A 111 9.68 -3.40 -4.95
CA LEU A 111 8.75 -3.57 -6.08
C LEU A 111 8.49 -5.05 -6.38
N LYS A 112 9.52 -5.90 -6.35
CA LYS A 112 9.36 -7.36 -6.55
C LYS A 112 8.50 -8.00 -5.45
N VAL A 113 8.72 -7.60 -4.20
CA VAL A 113 7.89 -8.06 -3.07
C VAL A 113 6.44 -7.61 -3.23
N LYS A 114 6.22 -6.37 -3.65
CA LYS A 114 4.87 -5.86 -3.95
C LYS A 114 4.18 -6.67 -5.03
N ASP A 115 4.85 -6.94 -6.14
CA ASP A 115 4.31 -7.71 -7.26
C ASP A 115 3.89 -9.12 -6.82
N LYS A 116 4.79 -9.85 -6.15
CA LYS A 116 4.50 -11.15 -5.53
C LYS A 116 3.29 -11.09 -4.60
N PHE A 117 3.19 -10.04 -3.79
CA PHE A 117 2.12 -9.88 -2.81
C PHE A 117 0.77 -9.58 -3.47
N VAL A 118 0.73 -8.75 -4.51
CA VAL A 118 -0.51 -8.48 -5.29
C VAL A 118 -1.07 -9.79 -5.88
N ILE A 119 -0.20 -10.59 -6.52
CA ILE A 119 -0.61 -11.87 -7.10
C ILE A 119 -1.16 -12.80 -6.01
N LYS A 120 -0.49 -12.85 -4.84
CA LYS A 120 -0.93 -13.68 -3.72
C LYS A 120 -2.28 -13.25 -3.15
N ILE A 121 -2.49 -11.95 -2.97
CA ILE A 121 -3.79 -11.41 -2.51
C ILE A 121 -4.89 -11.79 -3.52
N LYS A 122 -4.63 -11.64 -4.83
CA LYS A 122 -5.57 -12.04 -5.86
C LYS A 122 -5.95 -13.52 -5.75
N GLN A 123 -4.96 -14.39 -5.61
CA GLN A 123 -5.20 -15.84 -5.43
C GLN A 123 -6.03 -16.14 -4.18
N ILE A 124 -5.76 -15.47 -3.04
CA ILE A 124 -6.52 -15.66 -1.80
C ILE A 124 -7.99 -15.27 -2.01
N VAL A 125 -8.25 -14.13 -2.64
CA VAL A 125 -9.62 -13.66 -2.90
C VAL A 125 -10.36 -14.62 -3.83
N GLU A 126 -9.71 -15.10 -4.90
CA GLU A 126 -10.28 -16.04 -5.85
C GLU A 126 -10.53 -17.42 -5.19
N SER A 127 -9.60 -17.90 -4.35
CA SER A 127 -9.77 -19.19 -3.65
C SER A 127 -10.90 -19.19 -2.62
N ALA A 128 -11.21 -18.02 -2.06
CA ALA A 128 -12.36 -17.83 -1.18
C ALA A 128 -13.70 -17.68 -1.94
N ASP A 129 -13.68 -17.83 -3.28
CA ASP A 129 -14.86 -17.58 -4.13
C ASP A 129 -15.48 -16.20 -3.84
N ALA A 130 -14.62 -15.18 -3.79
CA ALA A 130 -14.97 -13.77 -3.63
C ALA A 130 -14.47 -12.96 -4.83
N SER A 131 -15.03 -11.77 -5.02
CA SER A 131 -14.67 -10.88 -6.12
C SER A 131 -14.27 -9.51 -5.59
N PHE A 132 -13.34 -8.87 -6.29
CA PHE A 132 -13.04 -7.47 -6.06
C PHE A 132 -14.24 -6.61 -6.49
N ALA A 133 -14.49 -5.56 -5.75
CA ALA A 133 -15.57 -4.64 -6.05
C ALA A 133 -15.25 -3.80 -7.29
N PHE A 134 -16.23 -3.68 -8.16
CA PHE A 134 -16.24 -2.72 -9.27
C PHE A 134 -17.13 -1.52 -8.91
N PRO A 135 -16.85 -0.32 -9.44
CA PRO A 135 -17.77 0.80 -9.33
C PRO A 135 -19.15 0.40 -9.88
N SER A 136 -20.17 0.40 -9.02
CA SER A 136 -21.52 -0.02 -9.38
C SER A 136 -22.49 1.16 -9.27
N GLN A 137 -23.40 1.28 -10.25
CA GLN A 137 -24.47 2.26 -10.25
C GLN A 137 -25.80 1.56 -10.50
N SER A 138 -26.84 1.93 -9.74
CA SER A 138 -28.22 1.50 -9.99
C SER A 138 -28.93 2.56 -10.83
N ILE A 139 -29.41 2.18 -12.02
CA ILE A 139 -30.16 3.07 -12.91
C ILE A 139 -31.62 2.64 -12.85
N TYR A 140 -32.50 3.54 -12.40
CA TYR A 140 -33.93 3.37 -12.42
C TYR A 140 -34.49 4.03 -13.68
N LEU A 141 -35.07 3.23 -14.57
CA LEU A 141 -35.75 3.73 -15.78
C LEU A 141 -37.25 3.89 -15.49
N GLU A 142 -37.71 5.14 -15.44
CA GLU A 142 -39.13 5.43 -15.40
C GLU A 142 -39.69 5.39 -16.83
N LYS A 143 -40.70 4.55 -17.04
CA LYS A 143 -41.49 4.59 -18.29
C LYS A 143 -42.46 5.75 -18.21
N PHE A 144 -42.26 6.77 -19.01
CA PHE A 144 -43.27 7.76 -19.27
C PHE A 144 -44.33 7.10 -20.19
N GLU A 145 -45.49 6.73 -19.65
CA GLU A 145 -46.66 6.43 -20.47
C GLU A 145 -47.13 7.73 -21.10
N LYS A 146 -47.30 7.72 -22.43
CA LYS A 146 -47.89 8.84 -23.21
C LYS A 146 -49.40 8.77 -23.14
#